data_cdb3eafcfd5a8bda417092d584aab7ff
#
_entry.id   cdb3eafcfd5a8bda417092d584aab7ff
#
_cell.length_a   1.000
_cell.length_b   1.000
_cell.length_c   1.000
_cell.angle_alpha   90.00
_cell.angle_beta   90.00
_cell.angle_gamma   90.00
#
_symmetry.space_group_name_H-M   'P 1'
#
loop_
_entity.id
_entity.type
_entity.pdbx_description
1 polymer ?
#
loop_
_entity_poly.entity_id
_entity_poly.type
_entity_poly.pdbx_seq_one_letter_code
_entity_poly.pdbx_strand_id
1 'polypeptide(L)'
;MSTAVRTPASAGTATAAPASAKAPAAPEGTATSARLVRDPEVFGELAGQWDGLRRRSRSSTPFQSHAWLHSWWLSYGLPGRLRVVLVSRSGELVGAAPMMLTYTPLPTLVALGGGITDFSDVLLDDGDPDAAPALARALHRVARGAVVDLREVRPGAAAERLYDAWAGPRRKFRDSVCLELPGVSMDTMLERLPAPSAKRTRQKLRKIDKAGVTEHLVGPAEATAAVRTMLRLHELQWEGRGVTPEHLLPRFRAHLQRTVRKLVASGDAVLTEYRIGGETVASDISLSSEDMVCGYLYGAHPRLRAARLDITTMLLRHDAAFAESSGRGTLSLLRGTEPHKLRWQPHPVPNQRFVLARREMAPGLALHTAQILGRSLAAELVRQYAGGGGWMWRTRTAGQRSGNGRPAEGGARRTAG
;
A
#
# COMPACT_ATOMS: atom_id res chain seq x y z
N MET A 1 -85.99 -39.44 -49.34
CA MET A 1 -86.78 -38.18 -49.57
C MET A 1 -85.82 -37.02 -49.28
N SER A 2 -85.61 -36.32 -50.29
CA SER A 2 -84.79 -35.11 -50.47
C SER A 2 -85.22 -33.95 -49.65
N THR A 3 -84.39 -33.11 -49.18
CA THR A 3 -84.55 -31.66 -49.32
C THR A 3 -83.25 -30.92 -49.09
N ALA A 4 -82.84 -30.23 -50.18
CA ALA A 4 -81.74 -29.29 -50.26
C ALA A 4 -82.07 -27.96 -49.55
N VAL A 5 -81.14 -27.35 -48.89
CA VAL A 5 -81.21 -25.92 -48.53
C VAL A 5 -79.94 -25.22 -48.91
N ARG A 6 -80.08 -24.09 -49.59
CA ARG A 6 -79.12 -23.18 -50.22
C ARG A 6 -78.27 -22.46 -49.21
N THR A 7 -76.96 -22.27 -49.62
CA THR A 7 -75.99 -21.34 -49.01
C THR A 7 -76.25 -19.89 -49.44
N PRO A 8 -76.02 -18.89 -48.57
CA PRO A 8 -75.71 -17.52 -49.03
C PRO A 8 -74.18 -17.21 -48.84
N ALA A 9 -73.64 -16.45 -49.76
CA ALA A 9 -72.30 -15.95 -49.82
C ALA A 9 -71.95 -15.02 -48.67
N SER A 10 -70.77 -15.18 -48.11
CA SER A 10 -70.21 -14.32 -47.06
C SER A 10 -69.08 -13.48 -47.65
N ALA A 11 -69.12 -12.20 -47.33
CA ALA A 11 -68.18 -11.14 -47.70
C ALA A 11 -66.78 -11.35 -47.13
N GLY A 12 -65.76 -11.03 -47.91
CA GLY A 12 -64.38 -11.07 -47.52
C GLY A 12 -64.03 -10.02 -46.46
N THR A 13 -63.47 -10.50 -45.38
CA THR A 13 -62.82 -9.66 -44.37
C THR A 13 -61.31 -9.66 -44.62
N ALA A 14 -60.76 -8.49 -44.92
CA ALA A 14 -59.31 -8.28 -45.04
C ALA A 14 -58.63 -8.48 -43.71
N THR A 15 -57.74 -9.49 -43.63
CA THR A 15 -56.90 -9.75 -42.46
C THR A 15 -55.79 -8.69 -42.44
N ALA A 16 -55.81 -7.81 -41.45
CA ALA A 16 -54.70 -6.91 -41.14
C ALA A 16 -53.47 -7.70 -40.69
N ALA A 17 -52.29 -7.42 -41.28
CA ALA A 17 -51.04 -7.99 -40.89
C ALA A 17 -50.68 -7.60 -39.44
N PRO A 18 -50.10 -8.49 -38.63
CA PRO A 18 -49.70 -8.17 -37.27
C PRO A 18 -48.55 -7.13 -37.29
N ALA A 19 -48.69 -6.08 -36.49
CA ALA A 19 -47.66 -5.08 -36.27
C ALA A 19 -46.39 -5.77 -35.80
N SER A 20 -45.28 -5.45 -36.50
CA SER A 20 -43.92 -5.91 -36.16
C SER A 20 -43.63 -5.59 -34.68
N ALA A 21 -43.53 -6.60 -33.85
CA ALA A 21 -43.07 -6.45 -32.46
C ALA A 21 -41.63 -5.93 -32.50
N LYS A 22 -41.44 -4.72 -31.98
CA LYS A 22 -40.14 -4.09 -31.79
C LYS A 22 -39.31 -5.06 -30.92
N ALA A 23 -38.20 -5.59 -31.49
CA ALA A 23 -37.28 -6.43 -30.76
C ALA A 23 -36.86 -5.72 -29.45
N PRO A 24 -36.73 -6.44 -28.32
CA PRO A 24 -36.25 -5.83 -27.08
C PRO A 24 -34.91 -5.17 -27.38
N ALA A 25 -34.75 -3.90 -26.99
CA ALA A 25 -33.48 -3.18 -27.08
C ALA A 25 -32.41 -4.04 -26.40
N ALA A 26 -31.31 -4.28 -27.09
CA ALA A 26 -30.14 -4.92 -26.50
C ALA A 26 -29.81 -4.20 -25.18
N PRO A 27 -29.38 -4.93 -24.11
CA PRO A 27 -29.09 -4.32 -22.84
C PRO A 27 -28.09 -3.19 -23.08
N GLU A 28 -28.41 -1.98 -22.60
CA GLU A 28 -27.57 -0.79 -22.72
C GLU A 28 -26.15 -1.20 -22.31
N GLY A 29 -25.24 -1.22 -23.27
CA GLY A 29 -23.87 -1.70 -23.08
C GLY A 29 -23.27 -0.95 -21.90
N THR A 30 -22.80 -1.67 -20.88
CA THR A 30 -22.23 -1.16 -19.65
C THR A 30 -21.16 -0.14 -19.97
N ALA A 31 -21.50 1.15 -19.97
CA ALA A 31 -20.63 2.24 -20.38
C ALA A 31 -19.38 2.28 -19.47
N THR A 32 -18.23 1.99 -20.04
CA THR A 32 -16.95 2.12 -19.34
C THR A 32 -16.41 3.52 -19.53
N SER A 33 -16.17 4.24 -18.45
CA SER A 33 -15.58 5.58 -18.46
C SER A 33 -14.22 5.57 -17.78
N ALA A 34 -13.34 6.51 -18.18
CA ALA A 34 -12.06 6.71 -17.56
C ALA A 34 -11.84 8.18 -17.23
N ARG A 35 -11.40 8.45 -16.01
CA ARG A 35 -11.17 9.81 -15.49
C ARG A 35 -9.76 9.93 -14.95
N LEU A 36 -9.10 11.07 -15.21
CA LEU A 36 -7.83 11.45 -14.60
C LEU A 36 -8.09 12.53 -13.56
N VAL A 37 -7.83 12.23 -12.28
CA VAL A 37 -7.88 13.18 -11.17
C VAL A 37 -6.49 13.78 -10.94
N ARG A 38 -6.42 15.10 -10.94
CA ARG A 38 -5.21 15.90 -10.71
C ARG A 38 -5.36 16.81 -9.49
N ASP A 39 -6.58 17.00 -9.05
CA ASP A 39 -6.95 17.85 -7.94
C ASP A 39 -6.92 17.03 -6.63
N PRO A 40 -6.15 17.46 -5.62
CA PRO A 40 -6.09 16.80 -4.32
C PRO A 40 -7.41 16.81 -3.55
N GLU A 41 -8.23 17.84 -3.71
CA GLU A 41 -9.53 17.94 -3.02
C GLU A 41 -10.47 16.88 -3.58
N VAL A 42 -10.57 16.81 -4.92
CA VAL A 42 -11.33 15.76 -5.61
C VAL A 42 -10.82 14.36 -5.25
N PHE A 43 -9.50 14.17 -5.10
CA PHE A 43 -8.96 12.91 -4.60
C PHE A 43 -9.43 12.63 -3.17
N GLY A 44 -9.51 13.65 -2.31
CA GLY A 44 -10.01 13.54 -0.93
C GLY A 44 -11.46 13.06 -0.86
N GLU A 45 -12.32 13.44 -1.80
CA GLU A 45 -13.74 13.09 -1.88
C GLU A 45 -13.98 11.63 -2.30
N LEU A 46 -12.99 10.95 -2.86
CA LEU A 46 -13.13 9.59 -3.37
C LEU A 46 -13.18 8.50 -2.28
N ALA A 47 -13.06 8.83 -1.01
CA ALA A 47 -12.87 7.87 0.08
C ALA A 47 -13.88 6.70 0.03
N GLY A 48 -15.17 6.98 -0.06
CA GLY A 48 -16.21 5.94 -0.07
C GLY A 48 -16.14 5.01 -1.28
N GLN A 49 -15.98 5.58 -2.49
CA GLN A 49 -15.86 4.79 -3.73
C GLN A 49 -14.56 3.98 -3.75
N TRP A 50 -13.47 4.58 -3.27
CA TRP A 50 -12.16 3.95 -3.19
C TRP A 50 -12.15 2.74 -2.27
N ASP A 51 -12.67 2.92 -1.05
CA ASP A 51 -12.72 1.84 -0.06
C ASP A 51 -13.73 0.75 -0.47
N GLY A 52 -14.79 1.12 -1.22
CA GLY A 52 -15.67 0.16 -1.89
C GLY A 52 -14.93 -0.73 -2.89
N LEU A 53 -14.13 -0.13 -3.79
CA LEU A 53 -13.30 -0.88 -4.73
C LEU A 53 -12.23 -1.72 -4.00
N ARG A 54 -11.58 -1.16 -2.96
CA ARG A 54 -10.56 -1.87 -2.18
C ARG A 54 -11.09 -3.18 -1.59
N ARG A 55 -12.31 -3.19 -1.06
CA ARG A 55 -12.96 -4.42 -0.55
C ARG A 55 -13.24 -5.47 -1.63
N ARG A 56 -13.41 -5.06 -2.89
CA ARG A 56 -13.56 -5.97 -4.04
C ARG A 56 -12.24 -6.35 -4.71
N SER A 57 -11.10 -5.83 -4.22
CA SER A 57 -9.75 -6.12 -4.69
C SER A 57 -9.01 -6.95 -3.64
N ARG A 58 -9.10 -8.28 -3.72
CA ARG A 58 -8.59 -9.22 -2.70
C ARG A 58 -7.08 -9.14 -2.48
N SER A 59 -6.33 -8.77 -3.53
CA SER A 59 -4.88 -8.59 -3.44
C SER A 59 -4.47 -7.30 -2.72
N SER A 60 -5.43 -6.42 -2.38
CA SER A 60 -5.12 -5.13 -1.76
C SER A 60 -4.49 -5.30 -0.38
N THR A 61 -3.42 -4.56 -0.13
CA THR A 61 -2.76 -4.47 1.16
C THR A 61 -3.24 -3.22 1.92
N PRO A 62 -2.90 -3.03 3.18
CA PRO A 62 -3.29 -1.83 3.93
C PRO A 62 -2.83 -0.51 3.28
N PHE A 63 -1.74 -0.58 2.51
CA PHE A 63 -1.14 0.58 1.86
C PHE A 63 -1.93 1.13 0.65
N GLN A 64 -2.92 0.40 0.15
CA GLN A 64 -3.85 0.85 -0.89
C GLN A 64 -5.12 1.49 -0.32
N SER A 65 -5.27 1.62 1.00
CA SER A 65 -6.40 2.34 1.58
C SER A 65 -6.39 3.83 1.16
N HIS A 66 -7.57 4.41 0.97
CA HIS A 66 -7.68 5.83 0.67
C HIS A 66 -7.04 6.69 1.76
N ALA A 67 -7.26 6.33 3.03
CA ALA A 67 -6.70 7.05 4.17
C ALA A 67 -5.17 7.12 4.13
N TRP A 68 -4.50 6.01 3.73
CA TRP A 68 -3.04 5.98 3.56
C TRP A 68 -2.59 6.88 2.40
N LEU A 69 -3.12 6.65 1.22
CA LEU A 69 -2.67 7.30 -0.02
C LEU A 69 -2.97 8.81 -0.04
N HIS A 70 -4.16 9.22 0.40
CA HIS A 70 -4.53 10.62 0.48
C HIS A 70 -3.70 11.36 1.54
N SER A 71 -3.53 10.77 2.74
CA SER A 71 -2.66 11.37 3.77
C SER A 71 -1.20 11.44 3.33
N TRP A 72 -0.71 10.43 2.58
CA TRP A 72 0.62 10.48 1.99
C TRP A 72 0.73 11.66 1.01
N TRP A 73 -0.26 11.82 0.13
CA TRP A 73 -0.28 12.94 -0.81
C TRP A 73 -0.20 14.29 -0.09
N LEU A 74 -0.98 14.49 0.96
CA LEU A 74 -0.97 15.74 1.75
C LEU A 74 0.36 16.03 2.45
N SER A 75 1.21 15.03 2.67
CA SER A 75 2.51 15.18 3.34
C SER A 75 3.70 15.21 2.37
N TYR A 76 3.59 14.52 1.23
CA TYR A 76 4.71 14.25 0.32
C TYR A 76 4.41 14.66 -1.13
N GLY A 77 3.17 14.95 -1.44
CA GLY A 77 2.73 15.32 -2.78
C GLY A 77 3.38 16.63 -3.23
N LEU A 78 3.66 16.71 -4.52
CA LEU A 78 4.15 17.92 -5.15
C LEU A 78 3.02 18.58 -5.95
N PRO A 79 2.80 19.88 -5.81
CA PRO A 79 1.75 20.60 -6.54
C PRO A 79 1.78 20.32 -8.03
N GLY A 80 0.61 20.08 -8.63
CA GLY A 80 0.46 19.79 -10.06
C GLY A 80 0.91 18.39 -10.52
N ARG A 81 1.40 17.52 -9.60
CA ARG A 81 1.96 16.21 -9.93
C ARG A 81 1.01 15.03 -9.73
N LEU A 82 -0.13 15.20 -9.08
CA LEU A 82 -1.11 14.13 -8.86
C LEU A 82 -1.66 13.59 -10.18
N ARG A 83 -1.74 12.27 -10.29
CA ARG A 83 -2.25 11.56 -11.47
C ARG A 83 -2.99 10.31 -11.01
N VAL A 84 -4.17 10.47 -10.42
CA VAL A 84 -5.00 9.30 -10.07
C VAL A 84 -5.87 8.94 -11.26
N VAL A 85 -5.65 7.77 -11.82
CA VAL A 85 -6.41 7.24 -12.97
C VAL A 85 -7.51 6.34 -12.45
N LEU A 86 -8.75 6.67 -12.79
CA LEU A 86 -9.95 5.94 -12.37
C LEU A 86 -10.64 5.34 -13.59
N VAL A 87 -11.19 4.15 -13.42
CA VAL A 87 -12.07 3.50 -14.40
C VAL A 87 -13.36 3.11 -13.69
N SER A 88 -14.47 3.53 -14.27
CA SER A 88 -15.81 3.19 -13.76
C SER A 88 -16.60 2.45 -14.84
N ARG A 89 -17.46 1.52 -14.41
CA ARG A 89 -18.42 0.81 -15.24
C ARG A 89 -19.82 0.99 -14.65
N SER A 90 -20.75 1.46 -15.43
CA SER A 90 -22.12 1.77 -14.97
C SER A 90 -22.15 2.66 -13.70
N GLY A 91 -21.23 3.61 -13.60
CA GLY A 91 -21.10 4.52 -12.45
C GLY A 91 -20.28 3.98 -11.27
N GLU A 92 -20.03 2.67 -11.19
CA GLU A 92 -19.20 2.08 -10.14
C GLU A 92 -17.71 2.10 -10.50
N LEU A 93 -16.86 2.38 -9.51
CA LEU A 93 -15.39 2.33 -9.65
C LEU A 93 -14.94 0.87 -9.72
N VAL A 94 -14.32 0.47 -10.84
CA VAL A 94 -13.81 -0.90 -11.07
C VAL A 94 -12.28 -0.96 -11.22
N GLY A 95 -11.62 0.18 -11.36
CA GLY A 95 -10.16 0.24 -11.42
C GLY A 95 -9.61 1.58 -10.98
N ALA A 96 -8.50 1.58 -10.24
CA ALA A 96 -7.83 2.79 -9.80
C ALA A 96 -6.30 2.62 -9.78
N ALA A 97 -5.57 3.57 -10.36
CA ALA A 97 -4.11 3.66 -10.28
C ALA A 97 -3.71 4.99 -9.62
N PRO A 98 -3.27 4.97 -8.35
CA PRO A 98 -2.85 6.15 -7.59
C PRO A 98 -1.41 6.51 -7.94
N MET A 99 -1.22 7.45 -8.87
CA MET A 99 0.08 7.80 -9.41
C MET A 99 0.46 9.25 -9.13
N MET A 100 1.76 9.51 -9.15
CA MET A 100 2.35 10.84 -9.16
C MET A 100 3.36 10.97 -10.30
N LEU A 101 3.40 12.11 -10.98
CA LEU A 101 4.41 12.42 -11.99
C LEU A 101 5.68 12.94 -11.33
N THR A 102 6.81 12.31 -11.60
CA THR A 102 8.15 12.73 -11.17
C THR A 102 9.06 12.98 -12.36
N TYR A 103 10.21 13.62 -12.13
CA TYR A 103 11.24 13.83 -13.16
C TYR A 103 12.61 13.43 -12.58
N THR A 104 13.03 12.20 -12.84
CA THR A 104 14.30 11.67 -12.31
C THR A 104 14.96 10.63 -13.24
N PRO A 105 15.66 11.03 -14.27
CA PRO A 105 15.70 12.30 -15.02
C PRO A 105 14.55 12.46 -16.01
N LEU A 106 13.88 11.34 -16.37
CA LEU A 106 12.77 11.32 -17.30
C LEU A 106 11.43 11.53 -16.59
N PRO A 107 10.40 12.06 -17.30
CA PRO A 107 9.04 12.01 -16.80
C PRO A 107 8.66 10.58 -16.46
N THR A 108 8.30 10.34 -15.19
CA THR A 108 7.98 9.00 -14.68
C THR A 108 6.74 9.07 -13.82
N LEU A 109 5.75 8.24 -14.12
CA LEU A 109 4.60 8.00 -13.26
C LEU A 109 4.98 6.94 -12.23
N VAL A 110 4.98 7.31 -10.96
CA VAL A 110 5.28 6.42 -9.84
C VAL A 110 4.05 6.26 -8.96
N ALA A 111 3.89 5.12 -8.30
CA ALA A 111 2.80 4.92 -7.35
C ALA A 111 2.93 5.89 -6.16
N LEU A 112 1.79 6.35 -5.61
CA LEU A 112 1.75 7.05 -4.33
C LEU A 112 2.22 6.12 -3.20
N GLY A 113 2.70 6.69 -2.10
CA GLY A 113 3.20 5.95 -0.93
C GLY A 113 4.72 6.02 -0.75
N GLY A 114 5.47 6.07 -1.84
CA GLY A 114 6.93 6.28 -1.80
C GLY A 114 7.68 5.28 -0.92
N GLY A 115 8.78 5.72 -0.30
CA GLY A 115 9.68 4.86 0.48
C GLY A 115 9.14 4.38 1.83
N ILE A 116 8.04 4.97 2.32
CA ILE A 116 7.39 4.57 3.59
C ILE A 116 6.27 3.54 3.39
N THR A 117 6.06 3.09 2.16
CA THR A 117 5.08 2.08 1.77
C THR A 117 5.82 0.81 1.37
N ASP A 118 5.45 -0.32 1.97
CA ASP A 118 6.13 -1.59 1.74
C ASP A 118 5.55 -2.38 0.56
N PHE A 119 4.28 -2.12 0.20
CA PHE A 119 3.64 -2.70 -0.96
C PHE A 119 2.91 -1.63 -1.78
N SER A 120 3.26 -1.51 -3.06
CA SER A 120 2.53 -0.66 -4.00
C SER A 120 1.68 -1.52 -4.94
N ASP A 121 0.46 -1.08 -5.21
CA ASP A 121 -0.44 -1.76 -6.13
C ASP A 121 -1.41 -0.77 -6.78
N VAL A 122 -2.11 -1.24 -7.80
CA VAL A 122 -3.35 -0.63 -8.31
C VAL A 122 -4.53 -1.34 -7.66
N LEU A 123 -5.72 -0.77 -7.73
CA LEU A 123 -6.94 -1.45 -7.35
C LEU A 123 -7.70 -1.90 -8.60
N LEU A 124 -8.16 -3.15 -8.58
CA LEU A 124 -9.01 -3.73 -9.62
C LEU A 124 -10.12 -4.52 -8.96
N ASP A 125 -11.33 -4.33 -9.44
CA ASP A 125 -12.47 -5.18 -9.05
C ASP A 125 -12.22 -6.60 -9.55
N ASP A 126 -12.17 -7.57 -8.63
CA ASP A 126 -11.93 -8.98 -8.98
C ASP A 126 -13.16 -9.63 -9.63
N GLY A 127 -14.34 -9.03 -9.48
CA GLY A 127 -15.56 -9.43 -10.16
C GLY A 127 -15.67 -8.93 -11.61
N ASP A 128 -14.80 -8.02 -12.05
CA ASP A 128 -14.82 -7.45 -13.40
C ASP A 128 -13.57 -7.88 -14.20
N PRO A 129 -13.68 -8.85 -15.11
CA PRO A 129 -12.54 -9.34 -15.90
C PRO A 129 -11.96 -8.27 -16.85
N ASP A 130 -12.75 -7.25 -17.22
CA ASP A 130 -12.30 -6.17 -18.09
C ASP A 130 -11.68 -4.98 -17.33
N ALA A 131 -11.70 -4.98 -16.00
CA ALA A 131 -11.15 -3.89 -15.20
C ALA A 131 -9.66 -3.66 -15.50
N ALA A 132 -8.85 -4.71 -15.57
CA ALA A 132 -7.42 -4.61 -15.86
C ALA A 132 -7.13 -4.08 -17.26
N PRO A 133 -7.72 -4.61 -18.36
CA PRO A 133 -7.59 -4.01 -19.69
C PRO A 133 -8.06 -2.57 -19.78
N ALA A 134 -9.14 -2.22 -19.11
CA ALA A 134 -9.68 -0.85 -19.11
C ALA A 134 -8.73 0.12 -18.38
N LEU A 135 -8.21 -0.27 -17.20
CA LEU A 135 -7.24 0.54 -16.46
C LEU A 135 -5.92 0.67 -17.23
N ALA A 136 -5.44 -0.42 -17.87
CA ALA A 136 -4.25 -0.40 -18.70
C ALA A 136 -4.39 0.60 -19.86
N ARG A 137 -5.53 0.59 -20.57
CA ARG A 137 -5.81 1.58 -21.63
C ARG A 137 -5.88 3.01 -21.10
N ALA A 138 -6.51 3.21 -19.95
CA ALA A 138 -6.61 4.53 -19.32
C ALA A 138 -5.24 5.07 -18.89
N LEU A 139 -4.45 4.26 -18.20
CA LEU A 139 -3.11 4.64 -17.76
C LEU A 139 -2.15 4.83 -18.94
N HIS A 140 -2.27 4.01 -19.99
CA HIS A 140 -1.51 4.15 -21.23
C HIS A 140 -1.76 5.52 -21.91
N ARG A 141 -3.00 6.05 -21.87
CA ARG A 141 -3.29 7.41 -22.37
C ARG A 141 -2.61 8.49 -21.51
N VAL A 142 -2.61 8.32 -20.18
CA VAL A 142 -2.01 9.27 -19.23
C VAL A 142 -0.48 9.24 -19.31
N ALA A 143 0.10 8.09 -19.63
CA ALA A 143 1.56 7.88 -19.74
C ALA A 143 2.17 8.47 -21.05
N ARG A 144 1.45 9.37 -21.76
CA ARG A 144 2.02 10.06 -22.94
C ARG A 144 3.24 10.88 -22.50
N GLY A 145 4.41 10.52 -23.04
CA GLY A 145 5.68 11.18 -22.71
C GLY A 145 6.29 10.81 -21.36
N ALA A 146 5.78 9.78 -20.69
CA ALA A 146 6.29 9.30 -19.40
C ALA A 146 6.47 7.78 -19.38
N VAL A 147 7.39 7.30 -18.56
CA VAL A 147 7.50 5.89 -18.17
C VAL A 147 6.61 5.66 -16.93
N VAL A 148 5.98 4.52 -16.81
CA VAL A 148 5.30 4.07 -15.59
C VAL A 148 6.24 3.16 -14.82
N ASP A 149 6.46 3.43 -13.54
CA ASP A 149 7.36 2.67 -12.67
C ASP A 149 6.64 2.29 -11.38
N LEU A 150 6.20 1.04 -11.31
CA LEU A 150 5.54 0.46 -10.14
C LEU A 150 6.56 -0.36 -9.37
N ARG A 151 6.96 0.14 -8.21
CA ARG A 151 7.90 -0.52 -7.30
C ARG A 151 7.15 -1.27 -6.20
N GLU A 152 7.85 -2.19 -5.54
CA GLU A 152 7.34 -2.92 -4.37
C GLU A 152 5.99 -3.62 -4.65
N VAL A 153 5.84 -4.19 -5.84
CA VAL A 153 4.64 -4.94 -6.22
C VAL A 153 4.74 -6.35 -5.63
N ARG A 154 3.81 -6.69 -4.73
CA ARG A 154 3.73 -8.03 -4.13
C ARG A 154 3.36 -9.06 -5.21
N PRO A 155 3.90 -10.30 -5.20
CA PRO A 155 3.43 -11.38 -6.04
C PRO A 155 1.92 -11.61 -5.86
N GLY A 156 1.18 -11.78 -6.98
CA GLY A 156 -0.27 -11.90 -6.98
C GLY A 156 -1.04 -10.59 -6.88
N ALA A 157 -0.36 -9.43 -6.88
CA ALA A 157 -0.99 -8.11 -6.85
C ALA A 157 -1.78 -7.80 -8.13
N ALA A 158 -2.76 -6.90 -8.04
CA ALA A 158 -3.56 -6.45 -9.16
C ALA A 158 -2.72 -5.83 -10.30
N ALA A 159 -1.58 -5.24 -9.94
CA ALA A 159 -0.62 -4.69 -10.91
C ALA A 159 -0.02 -5.75 -11.86
N GLU A 160 -0.03 -7.05 -11.52
CA GLU A 160 0.36 -8.11 -12.47
C GLU A 160 -0.64 -8.20 -13.64
N ARG A 161 -1.94 -8.16 -13.34
CA ARG A 161 -3.00 -8.13 -14.39
C ARG A 161 -2.89 -6.87 -15.25
N LEU A 162 -2.57 -5.72 -14.64
CA LEU A 162 -2.30 -4.48 -15.38
C LEU A 162 -1.08 -4.63 -16.30
N TYR A 163 0.00 -5.25 -15.79
CA TYR A 163 1.23 -5.51 -16.55
C TYR A 163 0.95 -6.40 -17.77
N ASP A 164 0.16 -7.46 -17.60
CA ASP A 164 -0.18 -8.39 -18.68
C ASP A 164 -1.06 -7.73 -19.76
N ALA A 165 -1.99 -6.87 -19.33
CA ALA A 165 -2.88 -6.12 -20.23
C ALA A 165 -2.21 -4.91 -20.91
N TRP A 166 -0.95 -4.60 -20.62
CA TRP A 166 -0.27 -3.42 -21.15
C TRP A 166 0.12 -3.59 -22.64
N ALA A 167 -0.34 -2.67 -23.48
CA ALA A 167 -0.15 -2.73 -24.95
C ALA A 167 1.21 -2.20 -25.47
N GLY A 168 2.12 -1.82 -24.57
CA GLY A 168 3.43 -1.24 -24.91
C GLY A 168 4.62 -2.07 -24.46
N PRO A 169 5.85 -1.59 -24.69
CA PRO A 169 7.04 -2.21 -24.15
C PRO A 169 7.03 -2.17 -22.62
N ARG A 170 7.45 -3.26 -21.99
CA ARG A 170 7.43 -3.46 -20.55
C ARG A 170 8.60 -4.29 -20.07
N ARG A 171 9.00 -4.09 -18.81
CA ARG A 171 10.08 -4.82 -18.13
C ARG A 171 9.67 -5.15 -16.71
N LYS A 172 10.12 -6.31 -16.22
CA LYS A 172 9.89 -6.80 -14.86
C LYS A 172 11.24 -7.04 -14.20
N PHE A 173 11.40 -6.57 -12.95
CA PHE A 173 12.60 -6.75 -12.14
C PHE A 173 12.23 -7.27 -10.76
N ARG A 174 13.20 -7.83 -10.06
CA ARG A 174 13.11 -7.99 -8.60
C ARG A 174 13.28 -6.62 -7.96
N ASP A 175 12.56 -6.39 -6.85
CA ASP A 175 12.74 -5.20 -6.02
C ASP A 175 13.20 -5.62 -4.60
N SER A 176 12.47 -5.33 -3.55
CA SER A 176 12.83 -5.74 -2.19
C SER A 176 12.29 -7.14 -1.84
N VAL A 177 12.59 -7.58 -0.61
CA VAL A 177 11.99 -8.80 -0.04
C VAL A 177 11.23 -8.42 1.22
N CYS A 178 9.97 -8.81 1.27
CA CYS A 178 9.17 -8.84 2.48
C CYS A 178 9.18 -10.25 3.09
N LEU A 179 8.83 -10.34 4.36
CA LEU A 179 8.76 -11.60 5.08
C LEU A 179 7.34 -11.79 5.62
N GLU A 180 6.76 -12.97 5.44
CA GLU A 180 5.40 -13.28 5.86
C GLU A 180 5.35 -14.53 6.74
N LEU A 181 4.48 -14.48 7.73
CA LEU A 181 4.11 -15.58 8.63
C LEU A 181 2.62 -15.90 8.40
N PRO A 182 2.16 -17.10 8.74
CA PRO A 182 0.72 -17.37 8.78
C PRO A 182 0.07 -16.56 9.91
N GLY A 183 -1.16 -16.12 9.67
CA GLY A 183 -2.00 -15.44 10.68
C GLY A 183 -2.59 -16.41 11.69
N VAL A 184 -1.77 -16.98 12.55
CA VAL A 184 -2.13 -17.98 13.52
C VAL A 184 -1.68 -17.55 14.93
N SER A 185 -2.19 -18.23 15.96
CA SER A 185 -1.82 -17.95 17.35
C SER A 185 -0.30 -18.05 17.60
N MET A 186 0.16 -17.40 18.66
CA MET A 186 1.55 -17.50 19.08
C MET A 186 1.94 -18.95 19.42
N ASP A 187 1.03 -19.75 19.97
CA ASP A 187 1.30 -21.16 20.31
C ASP A 187 1.50 -21.99 19.04
N THR A 188 0.63 -21.87 18.05
CA THR A 188 0.80 -22.51 16.73
C THR A 188 2.08 -22.03 16.03
N MET A 189 2.42 -20.75 16.18
CA MET A 189 3.68 -20.22 15.64
C MET A 189 4.90 -20.86 16.29
N LEU A 190 4.85 -21.13 17.62
CA LEU A 190 5.93 -21.78 18.34
C LEU A 190 6.11 -23.26 17.96
N GLU A 191 5.06 -23.97 17.57
CA GLU A 191 5.11 -25.34 17.08
C GLU A 191 5.91 -25.46 15.77
N ARG A 192 5.93 -24.43 14.96
CA ARG A 192 6.70 -24.38 13.71
C ARG A 192 8.21 -24.20 13.94
N LEU A 193 8.63 -23.80 15.13
CA LEU A 193 10.03 -23.52 15.42
C LEU A 193 10.75 -24.77 15.93
N PRO A 194 12.07 -24.90 15.67
CA PRO A 194 12.89 -25.93 16.34
C PRO A 194 12.74 -25.87 17.86
N ALA A 195 12.67 -27.03 18.51
CA ALA A 195 12.39 -27.14 19.93
C ALA A 195 13.25 -26.23 20.85
N PRO A 196 14.58 -26.05 20.61
CA PRO A 196 15.39 -25.12 21.40
C PRO A 196 14.96 -23.66 21.23
N SER A 197 14.53 -23.26 20.02
CA SER A 197 14.05 -21.90 19.71
C SER A 197 12.69 -21.63 20.34
N ALA A 198 11.75 -22.58 20.21
CA ALA A 198 10.46 -22.53 20.88
C ALA A 198 10.60 -22.41 22.40
N LYS A 199 11.46 -23.24 23.02
CA LYS A 199 11.74 -23.18 24.46
C LYS A 199 12.25 -21.78 24.90
N ARG A 200 13.24 -21.23 24.17
CA ARG A 200 13.75 -19.88 24.45
C ARG A 200 12.67 -18.80 24.30
N THR A 201 11.83 -18.92 23.28
CA THR A 201 10.75 -17.94 23.05
C THR A 201 9.69 -18.03 24.15
N ARG A 202 9.28 -19.24 24.59
CA ARG A 202 8.38 -19.41 25.76
C ARG A 202 8.96 -18.80 27.04
N GLN A 203 10.28 -18.87 27.24
CA GLN A 203 10.95 -18.21 28.39
C GLN A 203 10.84 -16.68 28.26
N LYS A 204 11.00 -16.12 27.06
CA LYS A 204 10.83 -14.67 26.83
C LYS A 204 9.39 -14.23 27.10
N LEU A 205 8.39 -14.97 26.62
CA LEU A 205 6.97 -14.70 26.87
C LEU A 205 6.66 -14.72 28.36
N ARG A 206 7.07 -15.78 29.11
CA ARG A 206 6.91 -15.83 30.59
C ARG A 206 7.56 -14.63 31.27
N LYS A 207 8.68 -14.13 30.76
CA LYS A 207 9.35 -12.95 31.34
C LYS A 207 8.55 -11.67 31.09
N ILE A 208 7.93 -11.53 29.92
CA ILE A 208 7.03 -10.42 29.58
C ILE A 208 5.80 -10.45 30.49
N ASP A 209 5.20 -11.62 30.69
CA ASP A 209 4.04 -11.80 31.59
C ASP A 209 4.36 -11.42 33.04
N LYS A 210 5.51 -11.85 33.53
CA LYS A 210 5.98 -11.50 34.88
C LYS A 210 6.30 -10.02 35.09
N ALA A 211 6.56 -9.29 34.00
CA ALA A 211 6.83 -7.85 34.07
C ALA A 211 5.56 -7.00 34.28
N GLY A 212 4.38 -7.61 34.27
CA GLY A 212 3.11 -6.90 34.43
C GLY A 212 2.77 -5.94 33.30
N VAL A 213 3.18 -6.30 32.08
CA VAL A 213 2.82 -5.51 30.88
C VAL A 213 1.34 -5.71 30.58
N THR A 214 0.59 -4.62 30.52
CA THR A 214 -0.82 -4.60 30.09
C THR A 214 -0.94 -3.95 28.72
N GLU A 215 -1.84 -4.46 27.90
CA GLU A 215 -2.15 -3.91 26.56
C GLU A 215 -3.37 -2.99 26.64
N HIS A 216 -3.28 -1.83 26.01
CA HIS A 216 -4.37 -0.88 25.89
C HIS A 216 -4.59 -0.53 24.41
N LEU A 217 -5.75 -0.93 23.89
CA LEU A 217 -6.14 -0.59 22.52
C LEU A 217 -6.63 0.85 22.49
N VAL A 218 -5.99 1.66 21.63
CA VAL A 218 -6.25 3.08 21.53
C VAL A 218 -7.44 3.34 20.61
N GLY A 219 -8.43 4.08 21.09
CA GLY A 219 -9.59 4.50 20.31
C GLY A 219 -9.28 5.63 19.31
N PRO A 220 -10.18 5.86 18.32
CA PRO A 220 -9.97 6.88 17.27
C PRO A 220 -9.76 8.30 17.81
N ALA A 221 -10.41 8.65 18.92
CA ALA A 221 -10.30 9.98 19.55
C ALA A 221 -8.89 10.22 20.11
N GLU A 222 -8.24 9.19 20.65
CA GLU A 222 -6.93 9.25 21.28
C GLU A 222 -5.78 9.01 20.30
N ALA A 223 -6.06 8.44 19.13
CA ALA A 223 -5.07 7.96 18.16
C ALA A 223 -4.00 9.02 17.81
N THR A 224 -4.40 10.29 17.66
CA THR A 224 -3.45 11.36 17.33
C THR A 224 -2.44 11.60 18.45
N ALA A 225 -2.84 11.52 19.71
CA ALA A 225 -1.96 11.68 20.87
C ALA A 225 -1.06 10.45 21.04
N ALA A 226 -1.62 9.26 20.91
CA ALA A 226 -0.90 7.99 21.02
C ALA A 226 0.16 7.83 19.90
N VAL A 227 -0.10 8.26 18.65
CA VAL A 227 0.92 8.32 17.59
C VAL A 227 2.08 9.24 17.98
N ARG A 228 1.83 10.38 18.61
CA ARG A 228 2.91 11.24 19.12
C ARG A 228 3.75 10.54 20.18
N THR A 229 3.11 9.86 21.11
CA THR A 229 3.78 9.08 22.16
C THR A 229 4.62 7.97 21.54
N MET A 230 4.07 7.20 20.60
CA MET A 230 4.76 6.14 19.87
C MET A 230 6.00 6.68 19.14
N LEU A 231 5.90 7.79 18.41
CA LEU A 231 7.03 8.39 17.68
C LEU A 231 8.13 8.89 18.64
N ARG A 232 7.76 9.47 19.78
CA ARG A 232 8.73 9.84 20.81
C ARG A 232 9.45 8.60 21.38
N LEU A 233 8.73 7.52 21.65
CA LEU A 233 9.33 6.26 22.09
C LEU A 233 10.22 5.64 21.00
N HIS A 234 9.82 5.79 19.72
CA HIS A 234 10.62 5.34 18.59
C HIS A 234 11.95 6.11 18.51
N GLU A 235 11.93 7.43 18.66
CA GLU A 235 13.13 8.27 18.70
C GLU A 235 14.06 7.83 19.84
N LEU A 236 13.55 7.72 21.08
CA LEU A 236 14.31 7.24 22.25
C LEU A 236 14.90 5.84 22.05
N GLN A 237 14.15 4.94 21.42
CA GLN A 237 14.61 3.57 21.17
C GLN A 237 15.85 3.53 20.28
N TRP A 238 15.94 4.43 19.32
CA TRP A 238 16.99 4.45 18.30
C TRP A 238 18.08 5.48 18.55
N GLU A 239 18.00 6.23 19.64
CA GLU A 239 19.03 7.19 20.05
C GLU A 239 20.41 6.49 20.11
N GLY A 240 21.41 7.09 19.46
CA GLY A 240 22.77 6.55 19.35
C GLY A 240 22.93 5.29 18.47
N ARG A 241 21.85 4.81 17.78
CA ARG A 241 21.91 3.59 16.97
C ARG A 241 21.48 3.76 15.52
N GLY A 242 21.10 4.98 15.11
CA GLY A 242 20.66 5.29 13.76
C GLY A 242 19.16 5.00 13.56
N VAL A 243 18.34 6.01 13.73
CA VAL A 243 16.94 6.01 13.31
C VAL A 243 16.85 6.30 11.81
N THR A 244 15.82 5.78 11.15
CA THR A 244 15.50 6.18 9.77
C THR A 244 15.20 7.68 9.74
N PRO A 245 16.00 8.52 9.02
CA PRO A 245 15.84 9.97 9.08
C PRO A 245 14.43 10.46 8.75
N GLU A 246 13.73 9.76 7.86
CA GLU A 246 12.37 10.09 7.46
C GLU A 246 11.40 10.06 8.65
N HIS A 247 11.57 9.14 9.61
CA HIS A 247 10.69 9.00 10.77
C HIS A 247 10.76 10.19 11.73
N LEU A 248 11.82 10.99 11.67
CA LEU A 248 11.99 12.19 12.47
C LEU A 248 11.36 13.45 11.83
N LEU A 249 10.93 13.37 10.57
CA LEU A 249 10.45 14.53 9.84
C LEU A 249 8.99 14.88 10.21
N PRO A 250 8.66 16.18 10.30
CA PRO A 250 7.29 16.62 10.59
C PRO A 250 6.25 16.07 9.61
N ARG A 251 6.60 15.94 8.32
CA ARG A 251 5.71 15.39 7.29
C ARG A 251 5.33 13.93 7.57
N PHE A 252 6.27 13.11 8.06
CA PHE A 252 6.00 11.72 8.45
C PHE A 252 5.04 11.65 9.64
N ARG A 253 5.30 12.46 10.67
CA ARG A 253 4.41 12.59 11.83
C ARG A 253 3.00 13.00 11.43
N ALA A 254 2.88 14.04 10.58
CA ALA A 254 1.60 14.52 10.09
C ALA A 254 0.85 13.46 9.26
N HIS A 255 1.59 12.71 8.43
CA HIS A 255 1.04 11.59 7.68
C HIS A 255 0.47 10.51 8.62
N LEU A 256 1.26 10.02 9.57
CA LEU A 256 0.81 8.97 10.48
C LEU A 256 -0.39 9.40 11.34
N GLN A 257 -0.37 10.60 11.90
CA GLN A 257 -1.48 11.09 12.73
C GLN A 257 -2.81 11.13 11.97
N ARG A 258 -2.79 11.61 10.71
CA ARG A 258 -4.01 11.64 9.87
C ARG A 258 -4.47 10.25 9.48
N THR A 259 -3.53 9.40 9.06
CA THR A 259 -3.81 8.06 8.56
C THR A 259 -4.31 7.15 9.67
N VAL A 260 -3.55 7.02 10.76
CA VAL A 260 -3.85 6.06 11.83
C VAL A 260 -5.19 6.36 12.48
N ARG A 261 -5.52 7.65 12.73
CA ARG A 261 -6.84 8.02 13.26
C ARG A 261 -7.99 7.51 12.37
N LYS A 262 -7.85 7.62 11.04
CA LYS A 262 -8.87 7.16 10.09
C LYS A 262 -8.93 5.63 10.04
N LEU A 263 -7.77 4.97 10.00
CA LEU A 263 -7.69 3.52 9.90
C LEU A 263 -8.14 2.82 11.20
N VAL A 264 -7.87 3.40 12.36
CA VAL A 264 -8.41 2.89 13.63
C VAL A 264 -9.94 3.05 13.66
N ALA A 265 -10.47 4.16 13.14
CA ALA A 265 -11.91 4.38 13.06
C ALA A 265 -12.62 3.41 12.09
N SER A 266 -11.96 2.95 11.02
CA SER A 266 -12.50 1.98 10.05
C SER A 266 -12.19 0.52 10.40
N GLY A 267 -11.38 0.25 11.43
CA GLY A 267 -10.91 -1.10 11.78
C GLY A 267 -9.78 -1.63 10.88
N ASP A 268 -9.20 -0.79 10.03
CA ASP A 268 -8.08 -1.13 9.15
C ASP A 268 -6.70 -0.93 9.82
N ALA A 269 -6.67 -0.52 11.08
CA ALA A 269 -5.47 -0.48 11.91
C ALA A 269 -5.80 -0.70 13.39
N VAL A 270 -4.83 -1.23 14.11
CA VAL A 270 -4.80 -1.26 15.58
C VAL A 270 -3.59 -0.44 16.05
N LEU A 271 -3.83 0.45 17.00
CA LEU A 271 -2.81 1.18 17.71
C LEU A 271 -2.83 0.71 19.16
N THR A 272 -1.73 0.11 19.62
CA THR A 272 -1.64 -0.49 20.94
C THR A 272 -0.60 0.24 21.79
N GLU A 273 -0.95 0.53 23.03
CA GLU A 273 -0.02 0.95 24.06
C GLU A 273 0.22 -0.17 25.06
N TYR A 274 1.49 -0.46 25.31
CA TYR A 274 1.93 -1.40 26.33
C TYR A 274 2.33 -0.62 27.57
N ARG A 275 1.69 -0.93 28.71
CA ARG A 275 1.83 -0.17 29.95
C ARG A 275 2.39 -1.04 31.09
N ILE A 276 3.22 -0.43 31.93
CA ILE A 276 3.68 -1.01 33.20
C ILE A 276 3.42 0.01 34.29
N GLY A 277 2.63 -0.36 35.31
CA GLY A 277 2.24 0.56 36.38
C GLY A 277 1.48 1.79 35.87
N GLY A 278 0.69 1.63 34.80
CA GLY A 278 -0.07 2.72 34.18
C GLY A 278 0.72 3.59 33.19
N GLU A 279 2.03 3.46 33.14
CA GLU A 279 2.88 4.26 32.23
C GLU A 279 3.12 3.54 30.89
N THR A 280 2.94 4.22 29.77
CA THR A 280 3.19 3.68 28.44
C THR A 280 4.69 3.48 28.21
N VAL A 281 5.11 2.22 28.07
CA VAL A 281 6.51 1.80 27.89
C VAL A 281 6.84 1.37 26.45
N ALA A 282 5.83 1.01 25.67
CA ALA A 282 5.94 0.76 24.25
C ALA A 282 4.61 1.08 23.58
N SER A 283 4.64 1.30 22.30
CA SER A 283 3.44 1.42 21.45
C SER A 283 3.77 1.00 20.04
N ASP A 284 2.81 0.39 19.35
CA ASP A 284 2.94 -0.02 17.97
C ASP A 284 1.69 0.27 17.15
N ILE A 285 1.87 0.31 15.84
CA ILE A 285 0.83 0.43 14.84
C ILE A 285 0.86 -0.83 13.99
N SER A 286 -0.23 -1.59 14.01
CA SER A 286 -0.47 -2.69 13.10
C SER A 286 -1.55 -2.29 12.11
N LEU A 287 -1.20 -2.35 10.83
CA LEU A 287 -2.12 -2.07 9.71
C LEU A 287 -2.78 -3.36 9.27
N SER A 288 -4.03 -3.29 8.77
CA SER A 288 -4.72 -4.47 8.29
C SER A 288 -5.47 -4.25 6.99
N SER A 289 -5.60 -5.31 6.20
CA SER A 289 -6.51 -5.43 5.07
C SER A 289 -7.36 -6.68 5.24
N GLU A 290 -8.07 -7.12 4.21
CA GLU A 290 -8.99 -8.26 4.30
C GLU A 290 -8.27 -9.56 4.72
N ASP A 291 -7.08 -9.83 4.19
CA ASP A 291 -6.32 -11.07 4.47
C ASP A 291 -5.00 -10.84 5.23
N MET A 292 -4.61 -9.59 5.50
CA MET A 292 -3.27 -9.29 6.01
C MET A 292 -3.30 -8.40 7.25
N VAL A 293 -2.45 -8.74 8.22
CA VAL A 293 -1.99 -7.85 9.29
C VAL A 293 -0.51 -7.55 9.08
N CYS A 294 -0.07 -6.32 9.31
CA CYS A 294 1.34 -5.93 9.26
C CYS A 294 1.70 -5.05 10.46
N GLY A 295 2.71 -5.47 11.24
CA GLY A 295 3.35 -4.59 12.23
C GLY A 295 4.15 -3.51 11.51
N TYR A 296 3.59 -2.29 11.44
CA TYR A 296 4.18 -1.23 10.60
C TYR A 296 5.29 -0.46 11.29
N LEU A 297 5.03 0.05 12.49
CA LEU A 297 6.00 0.87 13.21
C LEU A 297 5.75 0.78 14.71
N TYR A 298 6.82 0.75 15.48
CA TYR A 298 6.74 0.75 16.95
C TYR A 298 7.79 1.65 17.58
N GLY A 299 7.52 2.05 18.81
CA GLY A 299 8.46 2.71 19.69
C GLY A 299 8.47 2.05 21.06
N ALA A 300 9.64 1.97 21.70
CA ALA A 300 9.78 1.36 23.01
C ALA A 300 10.79 2.10 23.87
N HIS A 301 10.44 2.29 25.15
CA HIS A 301 11.32 2.94 26.11
C HIS A 301 12.58 2.09 26.36
N PRO A 302 13.79 2.65 26.42
CA PRO A 302 15.04 1.93 26.62
C PRO A 302 15.05 1.04 27.87
N ARG A 303 14.27 1.38 28.91
CA ARG A 303 14.15 0.59 30.14
C ARG A 303 13.69 -0.86 29.91
N LEU A 304 12.88 -1.13 28.87
CA LEU A 304 12.48 -2.50 28.53
C LEU A 304 13.68 -3.35 28.14
N ARG A 305 14.63 -2.76 27.41
CA ARG A 305 15.88 -3.43 27.05
C ARG A 305 16.78 -3.61 28.27
N ALA A 306 16.90 -2.58 29.12
CA ALA A 306 17.65 -2.70 30.38
C ALA A 306 17.09 -3.83 31.26
N ALA A 307 15.75 -3.99 31.28
CA ALA A 307 15.08 -5.11 31.92
C ALA A 307 15.20 -6.44 31.14
N ARG A 308 15.88 -6.45 29.95
CA ARG A 308 16.02 -7.62 29.06
C ARG A 308 14.67 -8.22 28.64
N LEU A 309 13.65 -7.38 28.43
CA LEU A 309 12.38 -7.78 27.80
C LEU A 309 12.53 -7.80 26.29
N ASP A 310 12.06 -8.87 25.66
CA ASP A 310 12.12 -9.00 24.18
C ASP A 310 10.91 -8.33 23.55
N ILE A 311 11.09 -7.05 23.16
CA ILE A 311 10.05 -6.20 22.61
C ILE A 311 9.46 -6.83 21.34
N THR A 312 10.31 -7.32 20.43
CA THR A 312 9.83 -7.88 19.14
C THR A 312 9.02 -9.17 19.32
N THR A 313 9.27 -9.95 20.37
CA THR A 313 8.41 -11.09 20.72
C THR A 313 7.08 -10.61 21.32
N MET A 314 7.08 -9.54 22.12
CA MET A 314 5.88 -8.95 22.69
C MET A 314 4.94 -8.44 21.60
N LEU A 315 5.46 -7.62 20.68
CA LEU A 315 4.69 -7.07 19.57
C LEU A 315 4.14 -8.18 18.65
N LEU A 316 4.98 -9.15 18.27
CA LEU A 316 4.54 -10.24 17.41
C LEU A 316 3.46 -11.10 18.08
N ARG A 317 3.48 -11.29 19.41
CA ARG A 317 2.39 -11.99 20.12
C ARG A 317 1.07 -11.26 19.95
N HIS A 318 1.08 -9.95 20.07
CA HIS A 318 -0.10 -9.11 19.85
C HIS A 318 -0.61 -9.20 18.42
N ASP A 319 0.29 -9.00 17.44
CA ASP A 319 -0.05 -9.06 16.02
C ASP A 319 -0.61 -10.43 15.61
N ALA A 320 -0.04 -11.52 16.14
CA ALA A 320 -0.49 -12.89 15.91
C ALA A 320 -1.91 -13.11 16.46
N ALA A 321 -2.16 -12.67 17.70
CA ALA A 321 -3.49 -12.75 18.32
C ALA A 321 -4.52 -11.91 17.55
N PHE A 322 -4.13 -10.73 17.06
CA PHE A 322 -5.00 -9.88 16.25
C PHE A 322 -5.29 -10.53 14.89
N ALA A 323 -4.29 -11.11 14.20
CA ALA A 323 -4.48 -11.79 12.94
C ALA A 323 -5.43 -12.98 13.08
N GLU A 324 -5.20 -13.85 14.08
CA GLU A 324 -6.04 -15.01 14.35
C GLU A 324 -7.48 -14.62 14.68
N SER A 325 -7.68 -13.71 15.68
CA SER A 325 -9.01 -13.32 16.13
C SER A 325 -9.84 -12.60 15.07
N SER A 326 -9.17 -11.95 14.10
CA SER A 326 -9.81 -11.25 12.98
C SER A 326 -9.89 -12.09 11.71
N GLY A 327 -9.46 -13.37 11.74
CA GLY A 327 -9.53 -14.30 10.61
C GLY A 327 -8.62 -13.96 9.44
N ARG A 328 -7.55 -13.19 9.65
CA ARG A 328 -6.60 -12.81 8.60
C ARG A 328 -5.52 -13.87 8.45
N GLY A 329 -5.38 -14.42 7.24
CA GLY A 329 -4.48 -15.55 6.96
C GLY A 329 -3.00 -15.19 6.94
N THR A 330 -2.65 -13.91 6.79
CA THR A 330 -1.27 -13.45 6.60
C THR A 330 -0.85 -12.45 7.68
N LEU A 331 0.28 -12.71 8.34
CA LEU A 331 0.99 -11.75 9.19
C LEU A 331 2.30 -11.32 8.51
N SER A 332 2.30 -10.12 7.94
CA SER A 332 3.47 -9.58 7.25
C SER A 332 4.42 -8.87 8.21
N LEU A 333 5.69 -9.26 8.17
CA LEU A 333 6.78 -8.59 8.86
C LEU A 333 7.38 -7.45 8.02
N LEU A 334 6.75 -7.15 6.88
CA LEU A 334 7.15 -6.11 5.93
C LEU A 334 8.57 -6.29 5.37
N ARG A 335 9.14 -5.24 4.77
CA ARG A 335 10.47 -5.29 4.17
C ARG A 335 11.57 -5.50 5.21
N GLY A 336 12.60 -6.20 4.77
CA GLY A 336 13.83 -6.39 5.53
C GLY A 336 14.00 -7.83 6.00
N THR A 337 15.27 -8.24 6.10
CA THR A 337 15.71 -9.59 6.47
C THR A 337 16.50 -9.58 7.77
N GLU A 338 16.07 -8.75 8.72
CA GLU A 338 16.75 -8.60 10.00
C GLU A 338 16.68 -9.91 10.82
N PRO A 339 17.75 -10.25 11.57
CA PRO A 339 17.85 -11.51 12.29
C PRO A 339 16.67 -11.77 13.25
N HIS A 340 16.08 -10.72 13.81
CA HIS A 340 14.92 -10.86 14.72
C HIS A 340 13.63 -11.28 13.99
N LYS A 341 13.53 -11.03 12.68
CA LYS A 341 12.43 -11.52 11.83
C LYS A 341 12.72 -12.96 11.39
N LEU A 342 13.93 -13.23 10.90
CA LEU A 342 14.31 -14.54 10.36
C LEU A 342 14.22 -15.67 11.38
N ARG A 343 14.37 -15.39 12.70
CA ARG A 343 14.23 -16.38 13.75
C ARG A 343 12.85 -17.06 13.79
N TRP A 344 11.82 -16.45 13.21
CA TRP A 344 10.47 -16.96 13.14
C TRP A 344 10.22 -17.86 11.93
N GLN A 345 11.26 -18.08 11.10
CA GLN A 345 11.20 -18.85 9.86
C GLN A 345 10.08 -18.38 8.94
N PRO A 346 10.02 -17.08 8.63
CA PRO A 346 9.02 -16.53 7.74
C PRO A 346 9.24 -17.00 6.31
N HIS A 347 8.16 -16.98 5.52
CA HIS A 347 8.22 -17.15 4.08
C HIS A 347 8.73 -15.86 3.43
N PRO A 348 9.79 -15.91 2.58
CA PRO A 348 10.24 -14.73 1.84
C PRO A 348 9.31 -14.43 0.66
N VAL A 349 8.88 -13.19 0.55
CA VAL A 349 8.05 -12.67 -0.54
C VAL A 349 8.87 -11.66 -1.34
N PRO A 350 9.42 -12.07 -2.51
CA PRO A 350 10.21 -11.18 -3.35
C PRO A 350 9.29 -10.21 -4.09
N ASN A 351 9.30 -8.95 -3.68
CA ASN A 351 8.58 -7.90 -4.39
C ASN A 351 9.15 -7.70 -5.79
N GLN A 352 8.30 -7.21 -6.66
CA GLN A 352 8.58 -7.01 -8.08
C GLN A 352 8.55 -5.51 -8.40
N ARG A 353 9.21 -5.14 -9.48
CA ARG A 353 9.14 -3.81 -10.07
C ARG A 353 8.72 -3.91 -11.51
N PHE A 354 7.67 -3.21 -11.88
CA PHE A 354 7.16 -3.16 -13.25
C PHE A 354 7.45 -1.80 -13.86
N VAL A 355 8.10 -1.82 -15.01
CA VAL A 355 8.39 -0.61 -15.79
C VAL A 355 7.68 -0.75 -17.13
N LEU A 356 6.76 0.19 -17.39
CA LEU A 356 5.87 0.16 -18.55
C LEU A 356 6.06 1.45 -19.36
N ALA A 357 5.95 1.36 -20.66
CA ALA A 357 6.01 2.54 -21.51
C ALA A 357 5.11 2.40 -22.74
N ARG A 358 4.80 3.50 -23.37
CA ARG A 358 4.24 3.51 -24.72
C ARG A 358 5.35 3.22 -25.74
N ARG A 359 4.97 2.79 -26.94
CA ARG A 359 5.95 2.47 -27.99
C ARG A 359 6.87 3.64 -28.32
N GLU A 360 6.34 4.86 -28.33
CA GLU A 360 7.09 6.11 -28.59
C GLU A 360 8.13 6.39 -27.48
N MET A 361 7.89 5.86 -26.29
CA MET A 361 8.78 5.99 -25.13
C MET A 361 9.74 4.80 -24.96
N ALA A 362 9.88 3.92 -25.95
CA ALA A 362 10.81 2.78 -25.89
C ALA A 362 12.26 3.19 -25.59
N PRO A 363 12.84 4.27 -26.15
CA PRO A 363 14.17 4.76 -25.77
C PRO A 363 14.22 5.21 -24.30
N GLY A 364 13.17 5.90 -23.83
CA GLY A 364 13.04 6.30 -22.43
C GLY A 364 12.98 5.10 -21.48
N LEU A 365 12.24 4.05 -21.84
CA LEU A 365 12.21 2.78 -21.10
C LEU A 365 13.60 2.15 -21.04
N ALA A 366 14.34 2.10 -22.14
CA ALA A 366 15.69 1.54 -22.18
C ALA A 366 16.64 2.31 -21.25
N LEU A 367 16.62 3.65 -21.30
CA LEU A 367 17.41 4.50 -20.41
C LEU A 367 17.04 4.29 -18.93
N HIS A 368 15.74 4.28 -18.60
CA HIS A 368 15.26 4.05 -17.24
C HIS A 368 15.67 2.65 -16.72
N THR A 369 15.57 1.63 -17.59
CA THR A 369 16.05 0.26 -17.31
C THR A 369 17.54 0.21 -17.02
N ALA A 370 18.36 0.87 -17.85
CA ALA A 370 19.80 0.94 -17.65
C ALA A 370 20.17 1.60 -16.32
N GLN A 371 19.44 2.64 -15.91
CA GLN A 371 19.61 3.27 -14.60
C GLN A 371 19.25 2.35 -13.44
N ILE A 372 18.17 1.56 -13.56
CA ILE A 372 17.78 0.57 -12.54
C ILE A 372 18.91 -0.45 -12.38
N LEU A 373 19.38 -1.03 -13.48
CA LEU A 373 20.44 -2.03 -13.46
C LEU A 373 21.77 -1.45 -12.94
N GLY A 374 22.15 -0.26 -13.38
CA GLY A 374 23.35 0.42 -12.90
C GLY A 374 23.34 0.69 -11.39
N ARG A 375 22.19 1.12 -10.86
CA ARG A 375 22.04 1.31 -9.40
C ARG A 375 22.10 -0.02 -8.63
N SER A 376 21.54 -1.08 -9.19
CA SER A 376 21.58 -2.42 -8.58
C SER A 376 23.02 -2.95 -8.55
N LEU A 377 23.77 -2.82 -9.63
CA LEU A 377 25.18 -3.20 -9.71
C LEU A 377 26.04 -2.36 -8.75
N ALA A 378 25.86 -1.05 -8.70
CA ALA A 378 26.57 -0.18 -7.76
C ALA A 378 26.28 -0.55 -6.30
N ALA A 379 25.03 -0.87 -5.96
CA ALA A 379 24.65 -1.31 -4.63
C ALA A 379 25.26 -2.68 -4.27
N GLU A 380 25.40 -3.58 -5.24
CA GLU A 380 26.05 -4.88 -5.08
C GLU A 380 27.56 -4.70 -4.82
N LEU A 381 28.23 -3.88 -5.63
CA LEU A 381 29.65 -3.55 -5.46
C LEU A 381 29.91 -2.94 -4.07
N VAL A 382 29.08 -1.95 -3.66
CA VAL A 382 29.22 -1.34 -2.33
C VAL A 382 29.06 -2.40 -1.23
N ARG A 383 28.14 -3.36 -1.37
CA ARG A 383 27.98 -4.46 -0.40
C ARG A 383 29.20 -5.38 -0.36
N GLN A 384 29.77 -5.73 -1.50
CA GLN A 384 30.96 -6.57 -1.60
C GLN A 384 32.19 -5.89 -1.02
N TYR A 385 32.38 -4.59 -1.28
CA TYR A 385 33.56 -3.83 -0.79
C TYR A 385 33.39 -3.29 0.64
N ALA A 386 32.15 -3.10 1.13
CA ALA A 386 31.88 -2.69 2.51
C ALA A 386 31.75 -3.88 3.48
N GLY A 387 31.90 -5.10 3.02
CA GLY A 387 31.70 -6.36 3.75
C GLY A 387 32.75 -6.70 4.81
N GLY A 388 33.22 -5.71 5.58
CA GLY A 388 34.10 -5.90 6.73
C GLY A 388 33.62 -5.23 8.03
N GLY A 389 32.53 -4.48 8.03
CA GLY A 389 32.09 -3.75 9.22
C GLY A 389 30.67 -3.25 9.14
N GLY A 390 29.82 -3.80 10.01
CA GLY A 390 28.62 -3.14 10.51
C GLY A 390 27.48 -2.97 9.50
N TRP A 391 26.42 -3.73 9.70
CA TRP A 391 25.11 -3.59 9.06
C TRP A 391 24.51 -2.21 9.34
N MET A 392 24.62 -1.29 8.37
CA MET A 392 23.91 -0.02 8.42
C MET A 392 23.01 0.10 7.20
N TRP A 393 21.72 -0.02 7.40
CA TRP A 393 20.69 0.21 6.39
C TRP A 393 20.71 1.66 5.91
N ARG A 394 21.25 1.89 4.73
CA ARG A 394 21.02 3.13 3.97
C ARG A 394 19.94 2.86 2.94
N THR A 395 18.67 3.03 3.31
CA THR A 395 17.64 3.27 2.31
C THR A 395 17.89 4.65 1.72
N ARG A 396 18.57 4.69 0.58
CA ARG A 396 18.63 5.90 -0.23
C ARG A 396 17.25 6.13 -0.82
N THR A 397 16.47 7.02 -0.22
CA THR A 397 15.40 7.71 -0.93
C THR A 397 16.03 8.45 -2.10
N ALA A 398 15.82 7.92 -3.32
CA ALA A 398 16.24 8.59 -4.54
C ALA A 398 15.37 9.85 -4.70
N GLY A 399 16.01 11.00 -4.60
CA GLY A 399 15.63 12.21 -5.29
C GLY A 399 14.62 13.13 -4.63
N GLN A 400 15.07 13.98 -3.77
CA GLN A 400 14.62 15.37 -3.74
C GLN A 400 15.81 16.24 -3.31
N ARG A 401 16.62 16.65 -4.27
CA ARG A 401 17.37 17.89 -4.12
C ARG A 401 16.36 19.03 -4.32
N SER A 402 15.81 19.55 -3.25
CA SER A 402 15.18 20.86 -3.23
C SER A 402 16.28 21.89 -3.51
N GLY A 403 16.15 22.62 -4.61
CA GLY A 403 16.94 23.82 -4.86
C GLY A 403 16.62 24.83 -3.77
N ASN A 404 17.49 24.93 -2.77
CA ASN A 404 17.47 26.07 -1.86
C ASN A 404 18.01 27.27 -2.62
N GLY A 405 17.12 28.16 -3.06
CA GLY A 405 17.45 29.53 -3.37
C GLY A 405 17.97 30.19 -2.08
N ARG A 406 19.21 30.56 -2.05
CA ARG A 406 19.80 31.42 -1.03
C ARG A 406 19.07 32.78 -1.05
N PRO A 407 18.63 33.31 0.08
CA PRO A 407 18.35 34.73 0.19
C PRO A 407 19.68 35.52 0.16
N ALA A 408 19.75 36.55 -0.67
CA ALA A 408 20.85 37.49 -0.70
C ALA A 408 20.92 38.24 0.65
N GLU A 409 21.98 38.07 1.41
CA GLU A 409 22.32 38.90 2.56
C GLU A 409 22.79 40.26 2.07
N GLY A 410 21.94 41.28 2.27
CA GLY A 410 22.32 42.69 2.12
C GLY A 410 23.24 43.12 3.26
N GLY A 411 24.46 43.48 2.90
CA GLY A 411 25.44 44.02 3.82
C GLY A 411 25.00 45.34 4.44
N ALA A 412 24.92 45.40 5.78
CA ALA A 412 24.87 46.63 6.54
C ALA A 412 26.24 46.89 7.15
N ARG A 413 26.96 47.86 6.59
CA ARG A 413 28.14 48.46 7.19
C ARG A 413 27.74 49.14 8.52
N ARG A 414 28.37 48.74 9.61
CA ARG A 414 28.43 49.57 10.83
C ARG A 414 29.72 50.39 10.80
N THR A 415 29.59 51.68 10.77
CA THR A 415 30.60 52.66 11.11
C THR A 415 30.63 52.82 12.64
N ALA A 416 31.85 52.81 13.15
CA ALA A 416 32.20 53.10 14.52
C ALA A 416 31.99 54.59 14.85
N GLY A 417 31.57 54.88 16.06
CA GLY A 417 31.58 56.08 16.82
C GLY A 417 31.43 55.73 18.28
#